data_4a88bb2dca357ca8a211850da42f5142
#
_entry.id   4a88bb2dca357ca8a211850da42f5142
#
_cell.length_a   1.000
_cell.length_b   1.000
_cell.length_c   1.000
_cell.angle_alpha   90.00
_cell.angle_beta   90.00
_cell.angle_gamma   90.00
#
_symmetry.space_group_name_H-M   'P 1'
#
loop_
_entity.id
_entity.type
_entity.pdbx_description
1 polymer ?
#
loop_
_entity_poly.entity_id
_entity_poly.type
_entity_poly.pdbx_seq_one_letter_code
_entity_poly.pdbx_strand_id
1 'polypeptide(L)'
;APPAAARSADLRAIAWDAHGTASELVELRGALERFAARLDGNEWRDAKANWLAMPAADGFWQRNDRFEVLGRAEYMDRVEAGSRSARSLLARLDGDGAAQRQVWPRNMVARLAQQMLLLEAASDEAMTTGPREAFIYVQAGPDGPDRGEEHDFARRVAAMYESWARQRGMRIAVLKPSTRYAADTVWMAVSGFSSFVVLAPEDREYARHDWRAFEDRVEPLYCGGATRRDAELTP
;
A
#
# COMPACT_ATOMS: atom_id res chain seq x y z
N ALA A 1 -1.74 -27.53 1.24
CA ALA A 1 -0.95 -26.32 1.46
C ALA A 1 -1.51 -25.59 2.69
N PRO A 2 -0.69 -25.08 3.63
CA PRO A 2 -1.20 -24.30 4.74
C PRO A 2 -1.82 -23.00 4.18
N PRO A 3 -2.92 -22.51 4.77
CA PRO A 3 -3.63 -21.35 4.27
C PRO A 3 -2.73 -20.12 4.27
N ALA A 4 -2.82 -19.31 3.20
CA ALA A 4 -2.02 -18.09 3.02
C ALA A 4 -2.11 -17.12 4.22
N ALA A 5 -3.20 -17.18 4.99
CA ALA A 5 -3.41 -16.38 6.20
C ALA A 5 -2.41 -16.68 7.35
N ALA A 6 -1.93 -17.94 7.49
CA ALA A 6 -0.98 -18.30 8.55
C ALA A 6 0.44 -17.76 8.27
N ARG A 7 0.80 -17.57 7.00
CA ARG A 7 2.13 -17.08 6.60
C ARG A 7 2.24 -15.56 6.67
N SER A 8 1.15 -14.84 6.44
CA SER A 8 1.14 -13.38 6.57
C SER A 8 1.16 -12.91 8.04
N ALA A 9 0.79 -13.74 9.00
CA ALA A 9 0.82 -13.40 10.40
C ALA A 9 2.24 -13.14 10.90
N ASP A 10 3.20 -14.00 10.50
CA ASP A 10 4.59 -13.86 10.91
C ASP A 10 5.24 -12.60 10.29
N LEU A 11 5.01 -12.34 9.00
CA LEU A 11 5.45 -11.11 8.34
C LEU A 11 4.83 -9.86 8.95
N ARG A 12 3.56 -9.92 9.37
CA ARG A 12 2.91 -8.79 10.04
C ARG A 12 3.52 -8.51 11.40
N ALA A 13 3.80 -9.55 12.17
CA ALA A 13 4.46 -9.41 13.47
C ALA A 13 5.85 -8.76 13.31
N ILE A 14 6.66 -9.23 12.35
CA ILE A 14 7.97 -8.66 12.04
C ILE A 14 7.84 -7.21 11.54
N ALA A 15 6.86 -6.92 10.69
CA ALA A 15 6.65 -5.57 10.16
C ALA A 15 6.26 -4.57 11.25
N TRP A 16 5.58 -5.05 12.30
CA TRP A 16 5.13 -4.24 13.43
C TRP A 16 6.21 -4.04 14.48
N ASP A 17 6.87 -5.14 14.89
CA ASP A 17 7.83 -5.12 16.02
C ASP A 17 9.03 -6.03 15.68
N ALA A 18 9.86 -5.59 14.74
CA ALA A 18 11.08 -6.30 14.38
C ALA A 18 12.12 -6.25 15.52
N HIS A 19 12.65 -7.39 15.86
CA HIS A 19 13.73 -7.52 16.84
C HIS A 19 15.11 -7.60 16.20
N GLY A 20 15.20 -7.85 14.89
CA GLY A 20 16.46 -8.02 14.15
C GLY A 20 17.12 -9.35 14.42
N THR A 21 16.33 -10.40 14.60
CA THR A 21 16.82 -11.75 14.92
C THR A 21 17.15 -12.57 13.67
N ALA A 22 17.99 -13.59 13.82
CA ALA A 22 18.26 -14.54 12.75
C ALA A 22 17.00 -15.30 12.29
N SER A 23 16.09 -15.59 13.20
CA SER A 23 14.82 -16.26 12.90
C SER A 23 13.96 -15.38 11.97
N GLU A 24 13.84 -14.10 12.24
CA GLU A 24 13.11 -13.15 11.38
C GLU A 24 13.70 -13.09 9.98
N LEU A 25 15.03 -13.09 9.85
CA LEU A 25 15.68 -13.10 8.53
C LEU A 25 15.45 -14.40 7.76
N VAL A 26 15.41 -15.55 8.45
CA VAL A 26 15.08 -16.83 7.83
C VAL A 26 13.64 -16.79 7.27
N GLU A 27 12.69 -16.27 8.05
CA GLU A 27 11.31 -16.10 7.60
C GLU A 27 11.20 -15.15 6.40
N LEU A 28 11.87 -14.00 6.44
CA LEU A 28 11.88 -13.03 5.35
C LEU A 28 12.51 -13.60 4.08
N ARG A 29 13.60 -14.36 4.21
CA ARG A 29 14.22 -15.05 3.07
C ARG A 29 13.29 -16.08 2.47
N GLY A 30 12.68 -16.94 3.29
CA GLY A 30 11.72 -17.92 2.84
C GLY A 30 10.48 -17.29 2.19
N ALA A 31 9.98 -16.18 2.73
CA ALA A 31 8.88 -15.43 2.12
C ALA A 31 9.26 -14.87 0.74
N LEU A 32 10.44 -14.28 0.62
CA LEU A 32 10.93 -13.72 -0.64
C LEU A 32 11.18 -14.81 -1.69
N GLU A 33 11.70 -15.98 -1.30
CA GLU A 33 11.89 -17.13 -2.20
C GLU A 33 10.55 -17.65 -2.70
N ARG A 34 9.56 -17.82 -1.82
CA ARG A 34 8.20 -18.23 -2.21
C ARG A 34 7.55 -17.22 -3.15
N PHE A 35 7.70 -15.94 -2.84
CA PHE A 35 7.17 -14.86 -3.68
C PHE A 35 7.83 -14.85 -5.06
N ALA A 36 9.15 -15.02 -5.12
CA ALA A 36 9.87 -15.11 -6.37
C ALA A 36 9.43 -16.31 -7.22
N ALA A 37 9.28 -17.48 -6.60
CA ALA A 37 8.79 -18.68 -7.29
C ALA A 37 7.37 -18.48 -7.84
N ARG A 38 6.52 -17.70 -7.16
CA ARG A 38 5.19 -17.33 -7.65
C ARG A 38 5.27 -16.48 -8.93
N LEU A 39 6.15 -15.46 -8.95
CA LEU A 39 6.35 -14.61 -10.13
C LEU A 39 6.99 -15.37 -11.31
N ASP A 40 7.79 -16.39 -11.02
CA ASP A 40 8.38 -17.28 -12.01
C ASP A 40 7.40 -18.36 -12.49
N GLY A 41 6.24 -18.51 -11.87
CA GLY A 41 5.21 -19.47 -12.22
C GLY A 41 4.50 -19.15 -13.54
N ASN A 42 3.95 -20.19 -14.17
CA ASN A 42 3.25 -20.04 -15.47
C ASN A 42 2.03 -19.11 -15.34
N GLU A 43 1.28 -19.20 -14.25
CA GLU A 43 0.09 -18.37 -14.02
C GLU A 43 0.40 -16.87 -14.13
N TRP A 44 1.48 -16.42 -13.48
CA TRP A 44 1.91 -15.02 -13.55
C TRP A 44 2.41 -14.65 -14.95
N ARG A 45 3.24 -15.49 -15.56
CA ARG A 45 3.83 -15.24 -16.88
C ARG A 45 2.76 -15.18 -17.97
N ASP A 46 1.81 -16.13 -17.94
CA ASP A 46 0.73 -16.21 -18.94
C ASP A 46 -0.21 -15.02 -18.80
N ALA A 47 -0.59 -14.65 -17.57
CA ALA A 47 -1.39 -13.46 -17.31
C ALA A 47 -0.70 -12.20 -17.86
N LYS A 48 0.60 -12.03 -17.55
CA LYS A 48 1.38 -10.89 -18.04
C LYS A 48 1.51 -10.88 -19.55
N ALA A 49 1.80 -12.03 -20.16
CA ALA A 49 1.90 -12.17 -21.62
C ALA A 49 0.57 -11.80 -22.30
N ASN A 50 -0.56 -12.22 -21.73
CA ASN A 50 -1.88 -11.88 -22.26
C ASN A 50 -2.11 -10.35 -22.23
N TRP A 51 -1.78 -9.67 -21.13
CA TRP A 51 -1.94 -8.20 -21.03
C TRP A 51 -1.02 -7.47 -22.01
N LEU A 52 0.21 -7.95 -22.20
CA LEU A 52 1.18 -7.36 -23.13
C LEU A 52 0.85 -7.61 -24.61
N ALA A 53 0.13 -8.68 -24.92
CA ALA A 53 -0.30 -8.97 -26.29
C ALA A 53 -1.50 -8.13 -26.75
N MET A 54 -2.37 -7.68 -25.83
CA MET A 54 -3.60 -6.95 -26.15
C MET A 54 -3.38 -5.66 -26.96
N PRO A 55 -2.35 -4.81 -26.67
CA PRO A 55 -2.10 -3.59 -27.43
C PRO A 55 -1.77 -3.80 -28.92
N ALA A 56 -1.34 -4.98 -29.31
CA ALA A 56 -1.05 -5.34 -30.69
C ALA A 56 -2.30 -5.78 -31.48
N ALA A 57 -3.44 -5.98 -30.82
CA ALA A 57 -4.68 -6.38 -31.48
C ALA A 57 -5.32 -5.22 -32.25
N ASP A 58 -5.90 -5.53 -33.39
CA ASP A 58 -6.65 -4.56 -34.20
C ASP A 58 -7.77 -3.90 -33.37
N GLY A 59 -7.88 -2.60 -33.47
CA GLY A 59 -8.91 -1.85 -32.74
C GLY A 59 -8.62 -1.61 -31.25
N PHE A 60 -7.50 -2.06 -30.72
CA PHE A 60 -7.17 -1.85 -29.29
C PHE A 60 -7.23 -0.38 -28.89
N TRP A 61 -6.68 0.50 -29.68
CA TRP A 61 -6.57 1.93 -29.36
C TRP A 61 -7.92 2.67 -29.34
N GLN A 62 -8.95 2.11 -29.92
CA GLN A 62 -10.33 2.61 -29.89
C GLN A 62 -11.12 2.11 -28.69
N ARG A 63 -10.60 1.14 -27.92
CA ARG A 63 -11.28 0.60 -26.74
C ARG A 63 -11.32 1.62 -25.59
N ASN A 64 -12.41 1.63 -24.84
CA ASN A 64 -12.55 2.49 -23.67
C ASN A 64 -11.66 2.04 -22.50
N ASP A 65 -11.40 0.73 -22.41
CA ASP A 65 -10.60 0.10 -21.33
C ASP A 65 -9.09 0.01 -21.65
N ARG A 66 -8.61 0.60 -22.75
CA ARG A 66 -7.19 0.53 -23.18
C ARG A 66 -6.20 0.95 -22.08
N PHE A 67 -6.54 2.00 -21.34
CA PHE A 67 -5.67 2.49 -20.25
C PHE A 67 -5.66 1.55 -19.04
N GLU A 68 -6.78 0.88 -18.77
CA GLU A 68 -6.84 -0.15 -17.73
C GLU A 68 -5.95 -1.34 -18.09
N VAL A 69 -6.03 -1.82 -19.33
CA VAL A 69 -5.20 -2.92 -19.86
C VAL A 69 -3.71 -2.58 -19.74
N LEU A 70 -3.31 -1.39 -20.21
CA LEU A 70 -1.91 -0.94 -20.10
C LEU A 70 -1.48 -0.79 -18.65
N GLY A 71 -2.34 -0.24 -17.79
CA GLY A 71 -2.09 -0.11 -16.36
C GLY A 71 -1.91 -1.46 -15.65
N ARG A 72 -2.57 -2.52 -16.14
CA ARG A 72 -2.38 -3.88 -15.59
C ARG A 72 -1.00 -4.44 -15.91
N ALA A 73 -0.55 -4.31 -17.16
CA ALA A 73 0.80 -4.74 -17.54
C ALA A 73 1.87 -3.96 -16.75
N GLU A 74 1.74 -2.62 -16.67
CA GLU A 74 2.65 -1.77 -15.88
C GLU A 74 2.65 -2.18 -14.40
N TYR A 75 1.49 -2.49 -13.83
CA TYR A 75 1.37 -2.89 -12.44
C TYR A 75 2.14 -4.19 -12.15
N MET A 76 2.04 -5.19 -13.04
CA MET A 76 2.81 -6.43 -12.94
C MET A 76 4.32 -6.17 -13.05
N ASP A 77 4.76 -5.30 -13.95
CA ASP A 77 6.17 -4.88 -14.06
C ASP A 77 6.67 -4.23 -12.76
N ARG A 78 5.83 -3.41 -12.12
CA ARG A 78 6.16 -2.77 -10.84
C ARG A 78 6.25 -3.78 -9.70
N VAL A 79 5.41 -4.80 -9.66
CA VAL A 79 5.49 -5.90 -8.68
C VAL A 79 6.81 -6.66 -8.82
N GLU A 80 7.22 -7.00 -10.05
CA GLU A 80 8.51 -7.63 -10.31
C GLU A 80 9.70 -6.73 -9.91
N ALA A 81 9.61 -5.43 -10.22
CA ALA A 81 10.64 -4.47 -9.80
C ALA A 81 10.70 -4.35 -8.27
N GLY A 82 9.56 -4.37 -7.59
CA GLY A 82 9.47 -4.41 -6.14
C GLY A 82 10.13 -5.66 -5.54
N SER A 83 9.94 -6.83 -6.16
CA SER A 83 10.61 -8.08 -5.78
C SER A 83 12.14 -7.96 -5.89
N ARG A 84 12.64 -7.37 -6.99
CA ARG A 84 14.08 -7.11 -7.15
C ARG A 84 14.61 -6.17 -6.06
N SER A 85 13.84 -5.14 -5.71
CA SER A 85 14.20 -4.21 -4.62
C SER A 85 14.25 -4.90 -3.26
N ALA A 86 13.29 -5.79 -2.97
CA ALA A 86 13.28 -6.58 -1.74
C ALA A 86 14.50 -7.52 -1.65
N ARG A 87 14.84 -8.18 -2.76
CA ARG A 87 16.09 -9.00 -2.82
C ARG A 87 17.33 -8.17 -2.57
N SER A 88 17.42 -6.97 -3.13
CA SER A 88 18.55 -6.06 -2.91
C SER A 88 18.63 -5.60 -1.45
N LEU A 89 17.50 -5.39 -0.78
CA LEU A 89 17.47 -5.06 0.64
C LEU A 89 17.91 -6.24 1.51
N LEU A 90 17.42 -7.45 1.20
CA LEU A 90 17.86 -8.68 1.89
C LEU A 90 19.37 -8.91 1.71
N ALA A 91 19.89 -8.75 0.49
CA ALA A 91 21.32 -8.90 0.22
C ALA A 91 22.19 -7.93 1.03
N ARG A 92 21.69 -6.71 1.31
CA ARG A 92 22.37 -5.76 2.21
C ARG A 92 22.35 -6.21 3.67
N LEU A 93 21.28 -6.87 4.10
CA LEU A 93 21.20 -7.47 5.43
C LEU A 93 22.15 -8.67 5.56
N ASP A 94 22.33 -9.45 4.49
CA ASP A 94 23.23 -10.60 4.39
C ASP A 94 24.69 -10.22 4.05
N GLY A 95 25.01 -8.93 3.89
CA GLY A 95 26.34 -8.44 3.50
C GLY A 95 27.47 -8.75 4.48
N ASP A 96 28.68 -8.29 4.17
CA ASP A 96 29.93 -8.60 4.88
C ASP A 96 29.78 -8.51 6.41
N GLY A 97 30.12 -9.62 7.09
CA GLY A 97 30.02 -9.74 8.54
C GLY A 97 28.65 -10.22 9.06
N ALA A 98 27.68 -10.54 8.19
CA ALA A 98 26.39 -11.06 8.63
C ALA A 98 26.52 -12.37 9.43
N ALA A 99 27.48 -13.23 9.07
CA ALA A 99 27.75 -14.49 9.77
C ALA A 99 28.23 -14.31 11.24
N GLN A 100 28.77 -13.15 11.56
CA GLN A 100 29.23 -12.80 12.91
C GLN A 100 28.20 -11.92 13.66
N ARG A 101 27.16 -11.46 12.99
CA ARG A 101 26.11 -10.63 13.61
C ARG A 101 25.10 -11.51 14.33
N GLN A 102 24.83 -11.16 15.57
CA GLN A 102 23.75 -11.77 16.34
C GLN A 102 22.42 -10.99 16.21
N VAL A 103 22.52 -9.72 15.81
CA VAL A 103 21.36 -8.81 15.67
C VAL A 103 21.53 -7.93 14.44
N TRP A 104 20.47 -7.79 13.66
CA TRP A 104 20.39 -6.92 12.47
C TRP A 104 19.67 -5.61 12.77
N PRO A 105 19.84 -4.56 11.95
CA PRO A 105 19.13 -3.30 12.13
C PRO A 105 17.62 -3.51 12.05
N ARG A 106 16.92 -3.30 13.16
CA ARG A 106 15.46 -3.55 13.29
C ARG A 106 14.64 -2.80 12.25
N ASN A 107 14.98 -1.54 11.97
CA ASN A 107 14.31 -0.73 10.97
C ASN A 107 14.44 -1.30 9.56
N MET A 108 15.55 -1.92 9.19
CA MET A 108 15.72 -2.55 7.88
C MET A 108 14.94 -3.87 7.79
N VAL A 109 14.93 -4.64 8.88
CA VAL A 109 14.16 -5.88 8.98
C VAL A 109 12.66 -5.57 8.88
N ALA A 110 12.16 -4.61 9.66
CA ALA A 110 10.77 -4.16 9.59
C ALA A 110 10.40 -3.66 8.18
N ARG A 111 11.29 -2.85 7.58
CA ARG A 111 11.06 -2.33 6.22
C ARG A 111 10.96 -3.44 5.16
N LEU A 112 11.79 -4.46 5.26
CA LEU A 112 11.72 -5.61 4.35
C LEU A 112 10.40 -6.38 4.55
N ALA A 113 10.00 -6.63 5.80
CA ALA A 113 8.73 -7.29 6.11
C ALA A 113 7.52 -6.50 5.56
N GLN A 114 7.50 -5.18 5.75
CA GLN A 114 6.47 -4.30 5.21
C GLN A 114 6.42 -4.34 3.68
N GLN A 115 7.58 -4.29 3.03
CA GLN A 115 7.67 -4.39 1.58
C GLN A 115 7.14 -5.74 1.08
N MET A 116 7.44 -6.84 1.77
CA MET A 116 6.95 -8.17 1.42
C MET A 116 5.42 -8.26 1.55
N LEU A 117 4.83 -7.74 2.63
CA LEU A 117 3.37 -7.69 2.78
C LEU A 117 2.68 -6.92 1.65
N LEU A 118 3.24 -5.77 1.27
CA LEU A 118 2.70 -4.99 0.17
C LEU A 118 2.83 -5.71 -1.17
N LEU A 119 3.93 -6.42 -1.40
CA LEU A 119 4.16 -7.17 -2.63
C LEU A 119 3.23 -8.39 -2.73
N GLU A 120 3.02 -9.12 -1.63
CA GLU A 120 2.07 -10.23 -1.59
C GLU A 120 0.66 -9.75 -1.93
N ALA A 121 0.19 -8.70 -1.27
CA ALA A 121 -1.11 -8.10 -1.55
C ALA A 121 -1.21 -7.57 -2.99
N ALA A 122 -0.15 -6.90 -3.49
CA ALA A 122 -0.10 -6.39 -4.85
C ALA A 122 -0.12 -7.51 -5.91
N SER A 123 0.53 -8.65 -5.64
CA SER A 123 0.50 -9.78 -6.56
C SER A 123 -0.89 -10.43 -6.63
N ASP A 124 -1.62 -10.50 -5.50
CA ASP A 124 -3.00 -10.97 -5.47
C ASP A 124 -3.92 -10.00 -6.24
N GLU A 125 -3.74 -8.71 -6.02
CA GLU A 125 -4.50 -7.66 -6.69
C GLU A 125 -4.23 -7.62 -8.21
N ALA A 126 -2.99 -7.89 -8.65
CA ALA A 126 -2.65 -7.97 -10.07
C ALA A 126 -3.43 -9.06 -10.82
N MET A 127 -3.78 -10.14 -10.12
CA MET A 127 -4.52 -11.27 -10.68
C MET A 127 -6.05 -11.09 -10.60
N THR A 128 -6.53 -10.01 -9.99
CA THR A 128 -7.96 -9.71 -9.85
C THR A 128 -8.40 -8.54 -10.74
N THR A 129 -9.70 -8.31 -10.84
CA THR A 129 -10.29 -7.19 -11.58
C THR A 129 -10.63 -5.99 -10.70
N GLY A 130 -10.24 -5.99 -9.43
CA GLY A 130 -10.55 -4.94 -8.47
C GLY A 130 -9.85 -3.60 -8.74
N PRO A 131 -10.32 -2.52 -8.08
CA PRO A 131 -9.68 -1.21 -8.15
C PRO A 131 -8.30 -1.24 -7.49
N ARG A 132 -7.34 -0.49 -8.06
CA ARG A 132 -5.95 -0.43 -7.60
C ARG A 132 -5.56 0.92 -7.02
N GLU A 133 -6.37 1.92 -7.28
CA GLU A 133 -6.20 3.26 -6.76
C GLU A 133 -7.29 3.53 -5.74
N ALA A 134 -6.98 4.36 -4.75
CA ALA A 134 -7.93 4.77 -3.73
C ALA A 134 -8.11 6.28 -3.77
N PHE A 135 -9.34 6.71 -3.56
CA PHE A 135 -9.62 8.10 -3.27
C PHE A 135 -9.94 8.22 -1.79
N ILE A 136 -9.23 9.11 -1.11
CA ILE A 136 -9.48 9.44 0.29
C ILE A 136 -10.21 10.78 0.31
N TYR A 137 -11.29 10.79 1.06
CA TYR A 137 -12.08 11.96 1.31
C TYR A 137 -12.07 12.24 2.81
N VAL A 138 -11.57 13.38 3.20
CA VAL A 138 -11.54 13.83 4.59
C VAL A 138 -12.46 15.04 4.71
N GLN A 139 -13.47 14.94 5.55
CA GLN A 139 -14.42 16.01 5.80
C GLN A 139 -14.40 16.36 7.29
N ALA A 140 -14.42 17.66 7.61
CA ALA A 140 -14.71 18.14 8.96
C ALA A 140 -16.14 17.74 9.35
N GLY A 141 -16.36 17.48 10.63
CA GLY A 141 -17.68 17.14 11.15
C GLY A 141 -18.74 18.20 10.84
N PRO A 142 -20.03 17.84 10.99
CA PRO A 142 -21.13 18.79 10.81
C PRO A 142 -21.05 19.90 11.86
N ASP A 143 -21.49 21.07 11.47
CA ASP A 143 -21.50 22.33 12.18
C ASP A 143 -21.51 22.26 13.72
N GLY A 144 -20.35 22.47 14.34
CA GLY A 144 -20.15 22.68 15.77
C GLY A 144 -19.73 24.13 16.08
N PRO A 145 -19.73 24.54 17.35
CA PRO A 145 -19.28 25.87 17.77
C PRO A 145 -17.80 26.14 17.44
N ASP A 146 -17.01 25.10 17.22
CA ASP A 146 -15.55 25.15 17.03
C ASP A 146 -15.12 24.81 15.58
N ARG A 147 -15.82 25.32 14.58
CA ARG A 147 -15.52 25.06 13.14
C ARG A 147 -14.05 25.16 12.77
N GLY A 148 -13.34 26.14 13.32
CA GLY A 148 -11.92 26.36 13.02
C GLY A 148 -11.05 25.17 13.45
N GLU A 149 -11.30 24.63 14.63
CA GLU A 149 -10.55 23.49 15.18
C GLU A 149 -10.86 22.19 14.47
N GLU A 150 -12.10 21.99 14.01
CA GLU A 150 -12.50 20.80 13.24
C GLU A 150 -11.84 20.78 11.86
N HIS A 151 -11.76 21.95 11.20
CA HIS A 151 -11.02 22.10 9.94
C HIS A 151 -9.53 21.81 10.11
N ASP A 152 -8.92 22.32 11.18
CA ASP A 152 -7.51 22.07 11.46
C ASP A 152 -7.26 20.60 11.79
N PHE A 153 -8.22 19.93 12.43
CA PHE A 153 -8.15 18.50 12.66
C PHE A 153 -8.24 17.71 11.34
N ALA A 154 -9.20 18.02 10.48
CA ALA A 154 -9.33 17.38 9.16
C ALA A 154 -8.06 17.55 8.31
N ARG A 155 -7.43 18.74 8.35
CA ARG A 155 -6.14 18.97 7.68
C ARG A 155 -5.02 18.13 8.27
N ARG A 156 -4.96 17.93 9.58
CA ARG A 156 -3.98 17.05 10.23
C ARG A 156 -4.17 15.60 9.81
N VAL A 157 -5.41 15.11 9.76
CA VAL A 157 -5.74 13.77 9.25
C VAL A 157 -5.29 13.63 7.79
N ALA A 158 -5.58 14.60 6.94
CA ALA A 158 -5.11 14.59 5.55
C ALA A 158 -3.57 14.55 5.44
N ALA A 159 -2.87 15.39 6.23
CA ALA A 159 -1.40 15.43 6.28
C ALA A 159 -0.79 14.10 6.77
N MET A 160 -1.47 13.41 7.69
CA MET A 160 -1.10 12.08 8.14
C MET A 160 -1.12 11.09 6.97
N TYR A 161 -2.21 11.05 6.18
CA TYR A 161 -2.29 10.15 5.00
C TYR A 161 -1.25 10.51 3.95
N GLU A 162 -0.96 11.79 3.74
CA GLU A 162 0.12 12.19 2.85
C GLU A 162 1.48 11.66 3.33
N SER A 163 1.78 11.79 4.61
CA SER A 163 3.02 11.30 5.20
C SER A 163 3.10 9.76 5.10
N TRP A 164 2.03 9.07 5.44
CA TRP A 164 1.91 7.63 5.36
C TRP A 164 2.13 7.10 3.94
N ALA A 165 1.49 7.71 2.94
CA ALA A 165 1.64 7.31 1.56
C ALA A 165 3.07 7.52 1.04
N ARG A 166 3.68 8.67 1.37
CA ARG A 166 5.08 8.97 1.00
C ARG A 166 6.07 7.99 1.61
N GLN A 167 5.90 7.64 2.90
CA GLN A 167 6.76 6.66 3.58
C GLN A 167 6.70 5.27 2.91
N ARG A 168 5.56 4.91 2.34
CA ARG A 168 5.35 3.65 1.61
C ARG A 168 5.70 3.71 0.12
N GLY A 169 6.22 4.83 -0.36
CA GLY A 169 6.55 5.03 -1.76
C GLY A 169 5.33 5.07 -2.68
N MET A 170 4.14 5.35 -2.12
CA MET A 170 2.92 5.58 -2.88
C MET A 170 2.89 6.99 -3.44
N ARG A 171 2.28 7.17 -4.59
CA ARG A 171 1.97 8.49 -5.14
C ARG A 171 0.69 9.01 -4.49
N ILE A 172 0.70 10.24 -4.06
CA ILE A 172 -0.47 10.91 -3.52
C ILE A 172 -0.60 12.29 -4.15
N ALA A 173 -1.82 12.64 -4.55
CA ALA A 173 -2.16 13.93 -5.11
C ALA A 173 -3.38 14.49 -4.39
N VAL A 174 -3.26 15.70 -3.85
CA VAL A 174 -4.41 16.45 -3.32
C VAL A 174 -5.19 16.99 -4.51
N LEU A 175 -6.46 16.61 -4.59
CA LEU A 175 -7.36 17.04 -5.66
C LEU A 175 -8.02 18.35 -5.25
N LYS A 176 -8.08 19.32 -6.17
CA LYS A 176 -8.84 20.54 -5.94
C LYS A 176 -10.34 20.20 -6.05
N PRO A 177 -11.14 20.44 -5.01
CA PRO A 177 -12.57 20.24 -5.12
C PRO A 177 -13.13 21.16 -6.22
N SER A 178 -14.06 20.63 -7.02
CA SER A 178 -14.86 21.50 -7.87
C SER A 178 -15.75 22.38 -6.97
N THR A 179 -16.16 23.54 -7.45
CA THR A 179 -16.90 24.56 -6.69
C THR A 179 -18.22 24.09 -6.04
N ARG A 180 -18.62 22.85 -6.26
CA ARG A 180 -19.79 22.19 -5.65
C ARG A 180 -19.53 21.51 -4.30
N TYR A 181 -18.27 21.30 -3.94
CA TYR A 181 -17.93 20.63 -2.69
C TYR A 181 -17.37 21.66 -1.71
N ALA A 182 -17.85 21.58 -0.48
CA ALA A 182 -17.57 22.55 0.57
C ALA A 182 -16.07 22.78 0.74
N ALA A 183 -15.67 23.98 1.12
CA ALA A 183 -14.29 24.39 1.40
C ALA A 183 -13.61 23.53 2.50
N ASP A 184 -14.38 22.71 3.17
CA ASP A 184 -14.09 21.96 4.40
C ASP A 184 -13.68 20.51 4.11
N THR A 185 -13.43 20.17 2.84
CA THR A 185 -13.18 18.81 2.41
C THR A 185 -11.84 18.71 1.70
N VAL A 186 -11.04 17.72 2.08
CA VAL A 186 -9.78 17.37 1.40
C VAL A 186 -9.98 16.08 0.62
N TRP A 187 -9.74 16.13 -0.67
CA TRP A 187 -9.75 14.97 -1.56
C TRP A 187 -8.33 14.59 -1.95
N MET A 188 -8.02 13.32 -1.88
CA MET A 188 -6.70 12.81 -2.24
C MET A 188 -6.85 11.56 -3.09
N ALA A 189 -6.10 11.50 -4.19
CA ALA A 189 -5.90 10.29 -4.97
C ALA A 189 -4.61 9.61 -4.51
N VAL A 190 -4.70 8.34 -4.16
CA VAL A 190 -3.56 7.52 -3.72
C VAL A 190 -3.37 6.36 -4.66
N SER A 191 -2.18 6.24 -5.25
CA SER A 191 -1.82 5.14 -6.13
C SER A 191 -0.50 4.51 -5.71
N GLY A 192 -0.47 3.20 -5.64
CA GLY A 192 0.69 2.41 -5.20
C GLY A 192 0.33 0.95 -5.03
N PHE A 193 1.27 0.16 -4.52
CA PHE A 193 0.99 -1.24 -4.23
C PHE A 193 -0.11 -1.35 -3.19
N SER A 194 -1.19 -2.05 -3.58
CA SER A 194 -2.32 -2.36 -2.73
C SER A 194 -2.96 -1.15 -2.04
N SER A 195 -2.86 0.05 -2.65
CA SER A 195 -3.40 1.26 -2.04
C SER A 195 -4.89 1.13 -1.74
N PHE A 196 -5.67 0.52 -2.65
CA PHE A 196 -7.08 0.28 -2.42
C PHE A 196 -7.33 -0.71 -1.28
N VAL A 197 -6.69 -1.88 -1.32
CA VAL A 197 -6.91 -2.95 -0.32
C VAL A 197 -6.51 -2.50 1.09
N VAL A 198 -5.42 -1.73 1.19
CA VAL A 198 -4.94 -1.23 2.48
C VAL A 198 -5.83 -0.10 3.02
N LEU A 199 -6.36 0.75 2.14
CA LEU A 199 -7.21 1.88 2.54
C LEU A 199 -8.70 1.51 2.64
N ALA A 200 -9.14 0.40 2.02
CA ALA A 200 -10.55 -0.02 2.08
C ALA A 200 -11.10 -0.19 3.50
N PRO A 201 -10.35 -0.74 4.47
CA PRO A 201 -10.82 -0.87 5.85
C PRO A 201 -10.89 0.44 6.62
N GLU A 202 -10.40 1.53 6.04
CA GLU A 202 -10.23 2.83 6.71
C GLU A 202 -11.49 3.72 6.61
N ASP A 203 -12.63 3.17 6.20
CA ASP A 203 -13.90 3.87 6.20
C ASP A 203 -14.46 3.99 7.63
N ARG A 204 -14.03 5.04 8.34
CA ARG A 204 -14.44 5.29 9.71
C ARG A 204 -14.49 6.78 10.06
N GLU A 205 -15.19 7.07 11.14
CA GLU A 205 -15.25 8.39 11.74
C GLU A 205 -14.14 8.53 12.81
N TYR A 206 -13.42 9.65 12.78
CA TYR A 206 -12.45 10.02 13.80
C TYR A 206 -13.03 11.02 14.77
N ALA A 207 -12.94 10.72 16.05
CA ALA A 207 -13.20 11.68 17.09
C ALA A 207 -11.89 12.35 17.54
N ARG A 208 -11.92 13.66 17.80
CA ARG A 208 -10.73 14.44 18.26
C ARG A 208 -10.10 13.90 19.53
N HIS A 209 -10.89 13.34 20.45
CA HIS A 209 -10.38 12.75 21.69
C HIS A 209 -9.60 11.46 21.46
N ASP A 210 -9.97 10.68 20.42
CA ASP A 210 -9.27 9.46 20.05
C ASP A 210 -7.92 9.78 19.43
N TRP A 211 -7.81 10.94 18.74
CA TRP A 211 -6.58 11.41 18.14
C TRP A 211 -5.47 11.69 19.16
N ARG A 212 -5.78 12.30 20.29
CA ARG A 212 -4.77 12.57 21.35
C ARG A 212 -4.22 11.29 21.95
N ALA A 213 -5.09 10.30 22.18
CA ALA A 213 -4.69 8.97 22.65
C ALA A 213 -3.88 8.21 21.59
N PHE A 214 -4.01 8.62 20.34
CA PHE A 214 -3.38 8.04 19.20
C PHE A 214 -2.01 8.67 18.90
N GLU A 215 -1.85 10.00 18.96
CA GLU A 215 -0.55 10.69 18.85
C GLU A 215 0.47 10.14 19.86
N ASP A 216 0.02 9.76 21.06
CA ASP A 216 0.86 9.17 22.11
C ASP A 216 1.23 7.69 21.85
N ARG A 217 0.62 7.01 20.90
CA ARG A 217 0.80 5.57 20.62
C ARG A 217 1.31 5.25 19.23
N VAL A 218 1.37 6.23 18.33
CA VAL A 218 1.63 5.95 16.92
C VAL A 218 3.11 5.86 16.64
N GLU A 219 3.55 4.65 16.60
CA GLU A 219 4.54 4.28 15.61
C GLU A 219 3.88 4.25 14.22
N PRO A 220 4.55 4.75 13.16
CA PRO A 220 3.94 5.21 11.91
C PRO A 220 3.41 4.12 10.95
N LEU A 221 3.01 2.97 11.44
CA LEU A 221 2.71 1.81 10.61
C LEU A 221 1.22 1.52 10.37
N TYR A 222 0.35 1.99 11.26
CA TYR A 222 -1.09 1.78 11.16
C TYR A 222 -1.84 2.97 11.72
N CYS A 223 -1.89 4.02 10.95
CA CYS A 223 -2.80 5.10 11.22
C CYS A 223 -4.12 4.76 10.58
N GLY A 224 -5.03 4.28 11.37
CA GLY A 224 -6.40 4.11 11.00
C GLY A 224 -7.14 5.44 10.83
N GLY A 225 -7.93 5.58 9.92
CA GLY A 225 -9.16 6.07 9.64
C GLY A 225 -9.39 7.47 9.11
N ALA A 226 -9.83 7.69 7.96
CA ALA A 226 -10.63 8.80 7.50
C ALA A 226 -11.84 8.26 6.73
N THR A 227 -12.92 8.98 6.73
CA THR A 227 -14.12 8.56 6.02
C THR A 227 -13.79 8.38 4.54
N ARG A 228 -13.89 7.16 4.08
CA ARG A 228 -13.81 6.80 2.68
C ARG A 228 -15.23 6.73 2.13
N ARG A 229 -15.47 7.42 1.04
CA ARG A 229 -16.59 7.07 0.14
C ARG A 229 -15.98 6.71 -1.21
N ASP A 230 -16.49 5.62 -1.78
CA ASP A 230 -16.23 5.35 -3.20
C ASP A 230 -16.74 6.56 -3.96
N ALA A 231 -15.81 7.36 -4.45
CA ALA A 231 -16.20 8.46 -5.30
C ALA A 231 -16.71 7.84 -6.60
N GLU A 232 -18.00 7.81 -6.80
CA GLU A 232 -18.57 7.78 -8.14
C GLU A 232 -18.10 9.06 -8.83
N LEU A 233 -16.88 9.08 -9.26
CA LEU A 233 -16.39 10.02 -10.24
C LEU A 233 -16.85 9.50 -11.60
N THR A 234 -18.11 9.74 -11.89
CA THR A 234 -18.56 9.78 -13.28
C THR A 234 -17.88 10.99 -13.94
N PRO A 235 -17.32 10.83 -15.16
CA PRO A 235 -16.57 11.85 -15.87
C PRO A 235 -17.40 13.12 -16.13
#